data_fbf87ead60c6f83ad4ef99345e08ac6d
#
_entry.id   fbf87ead60c6f83ad4ef99345e08ac6d
#
_cell.length_a   1.000
_cell.length_b   1.000
_cell.length_c   1.000
_cell.angle_alpha   90.00
_cell.angle_beta   90.00
_cell.angle_gamma   90.00
#
_symmetry.space_group_name_H-M   'P 1'
#
loop_
_entity.id
_entity.type
_entity.pdbx_description
1 polymer ?
#
loop_
_entity_poly.entity_id
_entity_poly.type
_entity_poly.pdbx_seq_one_letter_code
_entity_poly.pdbx_strand_id
1 'polypeptide(L)'
;MKEMEKMEELVIGIDLCDTYTKICCFEEEKAWTVPTVICKKKETDQWFVGKEAYGLMLTGTGVMVDKLVSLASKGGTATIEGVCYSAGELLERFLEKVLEFPKREYGAEKIAQLAVSLSRVDSAVIDALLKCADALKLPRQRLHIISHTEGFVYYAMSQKKEVWATQVGLFDLSDEGLFYYELKAQRGIRGMVVQAEGRPMEESFNLDILENASGARMADRILCSGGERLLQKKLFSAVFLTGKGFEKLDWAENFRKFLCSKRKVYGESELFARGAAYYAADFKRPKTAYPFACICEGRLKATVAMA
;
A
#
# COMPACT_ATOMS: atom_id res chain seq x y z
N MET A 1 -32.07 7.72 -6.10
CA MET A 1 -31.11 7.76 -4.98
C MET A 1 -31.29 6.45 -4.24
N LYS A 2 -30.31 5.53 -4.30
CA LYS A 2 -30.29 4.37 -3.40
C LYS A 2 -30.04 4.93 -1.99
N GLU A 3 -30.92 4.65 -1.05
CA GLU A 3 -30.59 4.83 0.37
C GLU A 3 -29.31 4.07 0.64
N MET A 4 -28.23 4.79 1.01
CA MET A 4 -27.01 4.16 1.48
C MET A 4 -27.34 3.53 2.80
N GLU A 5 -27.41 2.19 2.85
CA GLU A 5 -27.47 1.47 4.11
C GLU A 5 -26.27 1.90 4.96
N LYS A 6 -26.55 2.45 6.13
CA LYS A 6 -25.53 2.91 7.08
C LYS A 6 -24.72 1.69 7.53
N MET A 7 -23.43 1.64 7.17
CA MET A 7 -22.55 0.57 7.61
C MET A 7 -22.20 0.78 9.09
N GLU A 8 -22.48 -0.20 9.95
CA GLU A 8 -22.15 -0.10 11.37
C GLU A 8 -20.64 -0.13 11.63
N GLU A 9 -19.90 -0.92 10.87
CA GLU A 9 -18.46 -1.12 11.03
C GLU A 9 -17.75 -1.27 9.68
N LEU A 10 -16.56 -0.69 9.54
CA LEU A 10 -15.71 -0.78 8.35
C LEU A 10 -14.56 -1.78 8.51
N VAL A 11 -14.22 -2.45 7.42
CA VAL A 11 -12.95 -3.17 7.26
C VAL A 11 -12.10 -2.35 6.31
N ILE A 12 -10.95 -1.87 6.78
CA ILE A 12 -10.14 -0.88 6.07
C ILE A 12 -8.76 -1.46 5.79
N GLY A 13 -8.28 -1.24 4.56
CA GLY A 13 -6.90 -1.43 4.16
C GLY A 13 -6.24 -0.10 3.84
N ILE A 14 -5.05 0.09 4.34
CA ILE A 14 -4.20 1.26 4.09
C ILE A 14 -2.91 0.81 3.42
N ASP A 15 -2.49 1.50 2.39
CA ASP A 15 -1.13 1.50 1.88
C ASP A 15 -0.45 2.79 2.36
N LEU A 16 0.50 2.65 3.29
CA LEU A 16 1.15 3.78 3.96
C LEU A 16 2.58 3.94 3.46
N CYS A 17 2.80 4.96 2.65
CA CYS A 17 4.10 5.36 2.12
C CYS A 17 4.45 6.80 2.52
N ASP A 18 5.70 7.20 2.33
CA ASP A 18 6.14 8.56 2.68
C ASP A 18 5.50 9.67 1.84
N THR A 19 5.15 9.36 0.59
CA THR A 19 4.60 10.36 -0.35
C THR A 19 3.09 10.39 -0.32
N TYR A 20 2.45 9.21 -0.39
CA TYR A 20 1.00 9.07 -0.43
C TYR A 20 0.53 7.92 0.45
N THR A 21 -0.60 8.14 1.10
CA THR A 21 -1.37 7.11 1.80
C THR A 21 -2.62 6.81 0.98
N LYS A 22 -2.81 5.54 0.63
CA LYS A 22 -4.01 5.07 -0.07
C LYS A 22 -4.89 4.29 0.90
N ILE A 23 -6.21 4.51 0.83
CA ILE A 23 -7.18 3.92 1.75
C ILE A 23 -8.30 3.28 0.93
N CYS A 24 -8.61 2.03 1.23
CA CYS A 24 -9.71 1.29 0.64
C CYS A 24 -10.55 0.64 1.73
N CYS A 25 -11.85 0.55 1.51
CA CYS A 25 -12.73 -0.28 2.30
C CYS A 25 -13.00 -1.60 1.58
N PHE A 26 -13.14 -2.67 2.34
CA PHE A 26 -13.43 -3.99 1.79
C PHE A 26 -14.79 -4.02 1.10
N GLU A 27 -14.86 -4.62 -0.09
CA GLU A 27 -16.04 -4.69 -0.96
C GLU A 27 -16.54 -3.33 -1.49
N GLU A 28 -15.79 -2.23 -1.28
CA GLU A 28 -16.12 -0.90 -1.77
C GLU A 28 -15.23 -0.48 -2.94
N GLU A 29 -15.82 0.19 -3.94
CA GLU A 29 -15.06 0.66 -5.10
C GLU A 29 -14.24 1.91 -4.79
N LYS A 30 -14.78 2.80 -3.92
CA LYS A 30 -14.16 4.08 -3.61
C LYS A 30 -12.87 3.92 -2.85
N ALA A 31 -11.86 4.62 -3.31
CA ALA A 31 -10.55 4.73 -2.68
C ALA A 31 -10.18 6.20 -2.46
N TRP A 32 -9.33 6.46 -1.49
CA TRP A 32 -8.77 7.77 -1.22
C TRP A 32 -7.26 7.71 -1.36
N THR A 33 -6.69 8.68 -2.08
CA THR A 33 -5.25 8.92 -2.14
C THR A 33 -4.96 10.26 -1.50
N VAL A 34 -4.23 10.26 -0.39
CA VAL A 34 -3.94 11.43 0.42
C VAL A 34 -2.44 11.59 0.52
N PRO A 35 -1.85 12.76 0.23
CA PRO A 35 -0.46 13.03 0.55
C PRO A 35 -0.14 12.74 2.02
N THR A 36 0.94 12.02 2.29
CA THR A 36 1.34 11.63 3.65
C THR A 36 2.07 12.79 4.34
N VAL A 37 1.32 13.84 4.60
CA VAL A 37 1.78 15.06 5.27
C VAL A 37 0.79 15.49 6.33
N ILE A 38 1.31 16.06 7.40
CA ILE A 38 0.50 16.65 8.48
C ILE A 38 0.95 18.09 8.73
N CYS A 39 0.00 18.97 8.98
CA CYS A 39 0.27 20.38 9.24
C CYS A 39 -0.50 20.86 10.46
N LYS A 40 0.20 21.50 11.40
CA LYS A 40 -0.43 22.21 12.50
C LYS A 40 -0.64 23.67 12.09
N LYS A 41 -1.89 24.16 12.20
CA LYS A 41 -2.19 25.58 12.00
C LYS A 41 -1.60 26.40 13.13
N LYS A 42 -0.84 27.46 12.80
CA LYS A 42 -0.19 28.32 13.76
C LYS A 42 -1.17 28.94 14.77
N GLU A 43 -0.73 29.08 16.01
CA GLU A 43 -1.50 29.69 17.10
C GLU A 43 -2.80 28.93 17.43
N THR A 44 -2.97 27.70 16.95
CA THR A 44 -4.15 26.85 17.24
C THR A 44 -3.69 25.42 17.52
N ASP A 45 -4.61 24.58 18.01
CA ASP A 45 -4.38 23.14 18.12
C ASP A 45 -5.10 22.34 17.01
N GLN A 46 -5.25 22.95 15.82
CA GLN A 46 -5.88 22.34 14.68
C GLN A 46 -4.87 21.68 13.75
N TRP A 47 -5.14 20.42 13.38
CA TRP A 47 -4.29 19.61 12.52
C TRP A 47 -4.99 19.29 11.21
N PHE A 48 -4.24 19.37 10.11
CA PHE A 48 -4.71 19.15 8.74
C PHE A 48 -3.80 18.18 8.01
N VAL A 49 -4.35 17.44 7.06
CA VAL A 49 -3.63 16.42 6.28
C VAL A 49 -3.83 16.63 4.78
N GLY A 50 -2.96 16.04 4.00
CA GLY A 50 -3.08 16.03 2.55
C GLY A 50 -3.09 17.42 1.92
N LYS A 51 -4.02 17.69 1.02
CA LYS A 51 -4.09 18.96 0.27
C LYS A 51 -4.30 20.18 1.17
N GLU A 52 -5.06 20.04 2.25
CA GLU A 52 -5.31 21.14 3.20
C GLU A 52 -4.02 21.52 3.93
N ALA A 53 -3.19 20.52 4.30
CA ALA A 53 -1.87 20.77 4.90
C ALA A 53 -0.97 21.59 3.98
N TYR A 54 -0.92 21.28 2.69
CA TYR A 54 -0.19 22.08 1.69
C TYR A 54 -0.75 23.49 1.56
N GLY A 55 -2.06 23.68 1.60
CA GLY A 55 -2.69 24.99 1.54
C GLY A 55 -2.24 25.90 2.71
N LEU A 56 -2.22 25.37 3.94
CA LEU A 56 -1.74 26.11 5.12
C LEU A 56 -0.24 26.42 5.05
N MET A 57 0.56 25.50 4.54
CA MET A 57 2.01 25.72 4.34
C MET A 57 2.24 26.85 3.33
N LEU A 58 1.58 26.80 2.16
CA LEU A 58 1.73 27.81 1.11
C LEU A 58 1.29 29.22 1.53
N THR A 59 0.28 29.32 2.39
CA THR A 59 -0.16 30.61 2.96
C THR A 59 0.67 31.07 4.16
N GLY A 60 1.65 30.27 4.59
CA GLY A 60 2.49 30.57 5.75
C GLY A 60 1.75 30.47 7.10
N THR A 61 0.50 29.99 7.11
CA THR A 61 -0.36 29.90 8.31
C THR A 61 -0.25 28.55 9.02
N GLY A 62 0.60 27.63 8.55
CA GLY A 62 0.83 26.32 9.18
C GLY A 62 2.29 25.89 9.14
N VAL A 63 2.63 24.95 10.00
CA VAL A 63 3.92 24.24 10.02
C VAL A 63 3.67 22.80 9.61
N MET A 64 4.21 22.39 8.47
CA MET A 64 4.01 21.08 7.88
C MET A 64 5.16 20.14 8.19
N VAL A 65 4.84 18.86 8.40
CA VAL A 65 5.80 17.75 8.50
C VAL A 65 5.43 16.71 7.46
N ASP A 66 6.41 16.31 6.68
CA ASP A 66 6.32 15.26 5.65
C ASP A 66 7.16 14.03 6.03
N LYS A 67 7.18 13.00 5.15
CA LYS A 67 7.97 11.78 5.31
C LYS A 67 7.77 11.10 6.67
N LEU A 68 6.52 10.99 7.09
CA LEU A 68 6.15 10.51 8.42
C LEU A 68 6.62 9.08 8.69
N VAL A 69 6.63 8.22 7.66
CA VAL A 69 7.09 6.82 7.79
C VAL A 69 8.60 6.75 7.99
N SER A 70 9.38 7.48 7.17
CA SER A 70 10.84 7.61 7.34
C SER A 70 11.22 8.27 8.67
N LEU A 71 10.43 9.23 9.13
CA LEU A 71 10.64 9.87 10.42
C LEU A 71 10.42 8.85 11.56
N ALA A 72 9.37 8.04 11.47
CA ALA A 72 9.08 6.98 12.43
C ALA A 72 10.14 5.88 12.43
N SER A 73 10.59 5.42 11.24
CA SER A 73 11.65 4.42 11.09
C SER A 73 12.97 4.83 11.76
N LYS A 74 13.25 6.14 11.77
CA LYS A 74 14.46 6.71 12.41
C LYS A 74 14.27 7.07 13.88
N GLY A 75 13.08 6.85 14.46
CA GLY A 75 12.74 7.30 15.81
C GLY A 75 12.84 8.84 15.95
N GLY A 76 12.58 9.55 14.85
CA GLY A 76 12.78 11.00 14.77
C GLY A 76 11.68 11.81 15.48
N THR A 77 11.91 13.12 15.56
CA THR A 77 10.99 14.11 16.11
C THR A 77 10.89 15.33 15.21
N ALA A 78 9.81 16.09 15.33
CA ALA A 78 9.69 17.40 14.70
C ALA A 78 9.30 18.46 15.73
N THR A 79 9.95 19.62 15.69
CA THR A 79 9.61 20.74 16.56
C THR A 79 8.67 21.68 15.83
N ILE A 80 7.48 21.90 16.37
CA ILE A 80 6.44 22.75 15.83
C ILE A 80 6.08 23.79 16.89
N GLU A 81 6.28 25.06 16.61
CA GLU A 81 6.02 26.18 17.53
C GLU A 81 6.64 25.98 18.94
N GLY A 82 7.88 25.46 19.00
CA GLY A 82 8.59 25.20 20.25
C GLY A 82 8.20 23.90 20.97
N VAL A 83 7.22 23.18 20.51
CA VAL A 83 6.80 21.87 21.05
C VAL A 83 7.41 20.75 20.21
N CYS A 84 8.06 19.80 20.88
CA CYS A 84 8.67 18.62 20.24
C CYS A 84 7.64 17.48 20.16
N TYR A 85 7.34 17.03 18.95
CA TYR A 85 6.46 15.90 18.67
C TYR A 85 7.29 14.71 18.19
N SER A 86 7.05 13.53 18.75
CA SER A 86 7.61 12.28 18.22
C SER A 86 6.95 11.90 16.89
N ALA A 87 7.67 11.13 16.06
CA ALA A 87 7.11 10.60 14.83
C ALA A 87 5.85 9.76 15.06
N GLY A 88 5.79 9.03 16.19
CA GLY A 88 4.60 8.26 16.57
C GLY A 88 3.37 9.13 16.80
N GLU A 89 3.51 10.24 17.55
CA GLU A 89 2.41 11.20 17.79
C GLU A 89 1.94 11.87 16.48
N LEU A 90 2.85 12.18 15.57
CA LEU A 90 2.49 12.77 14.28
C LEU A 90 1.78 11.75 13.37
N LEU A 91 2.23 10.50 13.37
CA LEU A 91 1.62 9.43 12.62
C LEU A 91 0.22 9.07 13.16
N GLU A 92 0.06 9.07 14.48
CA GLU A 92 -1.24 8.90 15.15
C GLU A 92 -2.25 9.95 14.68
N ARG A 93 -1.90 11.24 14.79
CA ARG A 93 -2.76 12.35 14.35
C ARG A 93 -3.07 12.27 12.85
N PHE A 94 -2.09 11.87 12.04
CA PHE A 94 -2.28 11.67 10.62
C PHE A 94 -3.31 10.55 10.35
N LEU A 95 -3.15 9.39 10.99
CA LEU A 95 -4.06 8.25 10.82
C LEU A 95 -5.47 8.55 11.33
N GLU A 96 -5.62 9.26 12.45
CA GLU A 96 -6.93 9.71 12.92
C GLU A 96 -7.66 10.53 11.85
N LYS A 97 -6.95 11.49 11.23
CA LYS A 97 -7.54 12.36 10.20
C LYS A 97 -7.88 11.64 8.92
N VAL A 98 -7.02 10.76 8.43
CA VAL A 98 -7.28 10.08 7.16
C VAL A 98 -8.36 9.00 7.30
N LEU A 99 -8.50 8.39 8.47
CA LEU A 99 -9.57 7.42 8.74
C LEU A 99 -10.96 8.08 8.88
N GLU A 100 -11.03 9.39 9.04
CA GLU A 100 -12.30 10.11 8.99
C GLU A 100 -12.93 10.09 7.58
N PHE A 101 -12.13 9.99 6.50
CA PHE A 101 -12.66 9.97 5.14
C PHE A 101 -13.62 8.80 4.91
N PRO A 102 -13.24 7.53 5.10
CA PRO A 102 -14.15 6.42 4.94
C PRO A 102 -15.29 6.42 5.97
N LYS A 103 -15.04 6.85 7.22
CA LYS A 103 -16.10 6.95 8.23
C LYS A 103 -17.20 7.91 7.82
N ARG A 104 -16.85 9.09 7.31
CA ARG A 104 -17.81 10.08 6.83
C ARG A 104 -18.55 9.61 5.59
N GLU A 105 -17.85 9.00 4.65
CA GLU A 105 -18.43 8.51 3.40
C GLU A 105 -19.53 7.47 3.64
N TYR A 106 -19.25 6.49 4.48
CA TYR A 106 -20.15 5.37 4.74
C TYR A 106 -21.01 5.55 6.00
N GLY A 107 -20.90 6.69 6.69
CA GLY A 107 -21.62 6.96 7.93
C GLY A 107 -21.29 6.01 9.06
N ALA A 108 -20.12 5.36 9.03
CA ALA A 108 -19.71 4.37 10.01
C ALA A 108 -18.99 5.01 11.20
N GLU A 109 -19.29 4.53 12.40
CA GLU A 109 -18.64 5.02 13.61
C GLU A 109 -17.44 4.17 14.04
N LYS A 110 -17.45 2.88 13.67
CA LYS A 110 -16.47 1.89 14.13
C LYS A 110 -15.68 1.27 13.00
N ILE A 111 -14.45 0.88 13.32
CA ILE A 111 -13.59 0.07 12.48
C ILE A 111 -13.56 -1.34 13.04
N ALA A 112 -14.00 -2.31 12.23
CA ALA A 112 -14.02 -3.72 12.62
C ALA A 112 -12.60 -4.32 12.55
N GLN A 113 -11.88 -4.02 11.47
CA GLN A 113 -10.51 -4.47 11.23
C GLN A 113 -9.78 -3.40 10.41
N LEU A 114 -8.53 -3.19 10.71
CA LEU A 114 -7.63 -2.28 10.00
C LEU A 114 -6.34 -3.02 9.64
N ALA A 115 -5.98 -3.06 8.37
CA ALA A 115 -4.66 -3.52 7.96
C ALA A 115 -3.88 -2.38 7.30
N VAL A 116 -2.62 -2.22 7.72
CA VAL A 116 -1.67 -1.24 7.16
C VAL A 116 -0.59 -2.00 6.41
N SER A 117 -0.49 -1.75 5.11
CA SER A 117 0.53 -2.28 4.23
C SER A 117 1.70 -1.30 4.13
N LEU A 118 2.92 -1.81 4.23
CA LEU A 118 4.18 -1.06 4.20
C LEU A 118 5.11 -1.62 3.14
N SER A 119 5.83 -0.78 2.44
CA SER A 119 6.89 -1.19 1.50
C SER A 119 8.05 -1.87 2.22
N ARG A 120 8.37 -1.39 3.43
CA ARG A 120 9.36 -1.97 4.34
C ARG A 120 8.75 -2.14 5.73
N VAL A 121 8.77 -3.35 6.22
CA VAL A 121 8.32 -3.67 7.59
C VAL A 121 9.48 -3.43 8.55
N ASP A 122 9.44 -2.30 9.25
CA ASP A 122 10.45 -1.82 10.19
C ASP A 122 9.90 -1.85 11.63
N SER A 123 10.70 -2.30 12.60
CA SER A 123 10.25 -2.45 13.98
C SER A 123 9.81 -1.13 14.62
N ALA A 124 10.52 -0.03 14.34
CA ALA A 124 10.17 1.28 14.90
C ALA A 124 8.83 1.80 14.34
N VAL A 125 8.56 1.55 13.05
CA VAL A 125 7.27 1.88 12.41
C VAL A 125 6.16 1.00 12.98
N ILE A 126 6.41 -0.31 13.16
CA ILE A 126 5.46 -1.23 13.81
C ILE A 126 5.10 -0.71 15.20
N ASP A 127 6.08 -0.40 16.03
CA ASP A 127 5.87 0.10 17.40
C ASP A 127 5.07 1.41 17.41
N ALA A 128 5.34 2.33 16.47
CA ALA A 128 4.58 3.55 16.31
C ALA A 128 3.11 3.27 15.95
N LEU A 129 2.87 2.39 14.97
CA LEU A 129 1.51 2.02 14.54
C LEU A 129 0.73 1.29 15.65
N LEU A 130 1.39 0.41 16.41
CA LEU A 130 0.75 -0.27 17.55
C LEU A 130 0.33 0.70 18.65
N LYS A 131 1.09 1.79 18.88
CA LYS A 131 0.70 2.86 19.80
C LYS A 131 -0.49 3.66 19.25
N CYS A 132 -0.54 3.90 17.94
CA CYS A 132 -1.69 4.56 17.31
C CYS A 132 -3.01 3.78 17.51
N ALA A 133 -2.97 2.46 17.67
CA ALA A 133 -4.18 1.66 17.92
C ALA A 133 -4.93 2.09 19.18
N ASP A 134 -4.21 2.44 20.25
CA ASP A 134 -4.79 2.86 21.52
C ASP A 134 -5.52 4.22 21.36
N ALA A 135 -4.93 5.17 20.63
CA ALA A 135 -5.53 6.47 20.33
C ALA A 135 -6.74 6.35 19.39
N LEU A 136 -6.66 5.48 18.40
CA LEU A 136 -7.76 5.17 17.49
C LEU A 136 -8.91 4.39 18.17
N LYS A 137 -8.77 4.05 19.46
CA LYS A 137 -9.70 3.19 20.21
C LYS A 137 -9.97 1.86 19.51
N LEU A 138 -8.94 1.35 18.81
CA LEU A 138 -8.97 0.10 18.08
C LEU A 138 -8.27 -0.98 18.91
N PRO A 139 -8.94 -2.07 19.31
CA PRO A 139 -8.27 -3.19 19.96
C PRO A 139 -7.08 -3.67 19.12
N ARG A 140 -5.94 -3.93 19.76
CA ARG A 140 -4.70 -4.32 19.05
C ARG A 140 -4.87 -5.52 18.14
N GLN A 141 -5.77 -6.47 18.49
CA GLN A 141 -6.10 -7.63 17.67
C GLN A 141 -6.84 -7.28 16.37
N ARG A 142 -7.32 -6.04 16.24
CA ARG A 142 -7.99 -5.52 15.04
C ARG A 142 -7.10 -4.68 14.16
N LEU A 143 -5.84 -4.40 14.59
CA LEU A 143 -4.82 -3.74 13.79
C LEU A 143 -3.83 -4.79 13.29
N HIS A 144 -3.65 -4.83 11.98
CA HIS A 144 -2.72 -5.72 11.29
C HIS A 144 -1.69 -4.88 10.53
N ILE A 145 -0.44 -5.29 10.56
CA ILE A 145 0.64 -4.67 9.81
C ILE A 145 1.22 -5.73 8.90
N ILE A 146 1.22 -5.44 7.60
CA ILE A 146 1.64 -6.37 6.56
C ILE A 146 2.65 -5.71 5.62
N SER A 147 3.41 -6.53 4.89
CA SER A 147 4.27 -6.05 3.80
C SER A 147 3.48 -5.84 2.50
N HIS A 148 4.03 -5.04 1.58
CA HIS A 148 3.51 -4.96 0.21
C HIS A 148 3.42 -6.33 -0.46
N THR A 149 4.37 -7.23 -0.18
CA THR A 149 4.33 -8.61 -0.70
C THR A 149 3.10 -9.36 -0.21
N GLU A 150 2.73 -9.24 1.07
CA GLU A 150 1.49 -9.83 1.59
C GLU A 150 0.25 -9.16 0.99
N GLY A 151 0.24 -7.82 0.89
CA GLY A 151 -0.83 -7.08 0.22
C GLY A 151 -1.04 -7.56 -1.21
N PHE A 152 0.04 -7.76 -1.97
CA PHE A 152 -0.02 -8.31 -3.32
C PHE A 152 -0.59 -9.73 -3.34
N VAL A 153 -0.19 -10.60 -2.41
CA VAL A 153 -0.72 -11.96 -2.31
C VAL A 153 -2.24 -11.94 -2.12
N TYR A 154 -2.72 -11.19 -1.13
CA TYR A 154 -4.15 -11.13 -0.84
C TYR A 154 -4.96 -10.51 -1.99
N TYR A 155 -4.42 -9.47 -2.63
CA TYR A 155 -5.06 -8.90 -3.82
C TYR A 155 -5.12 -9.89 -4.98
N ALA A 156 -4.01 -10.55 -5.33
CA ALA A 156 -3.96 -11.49 -6.44
C ALA A 156 -4.86 -12.72 -6.21
N MET A 157 -4.84 -13.26 -4.99
CA MET A 157 -5.65 -14.44 -4.63
C MET A 157 -7.15 -14.14 -4.52
N SER A 158 -7.55 -12.87 -4.34
CA SER A 158 -8.96 -12.45 -4.40
C SER A 158 -9.51 -12.39 -5.82
N GLN A 159 -8.63 -12.38 -6.84
CA GLN A 159 -9.02 -12.35 -8.24
C GLN A 159 -9.51 -13.73 -8.73
N LYS A 160 -10.10 -13.75 -9.93
CA LYS A 160 -10.51 -15.00 -10.58
C LYS A 160 -9.31 -15.95 -10.75
N LYS A 161 -9.55 -17.26 -10.65
CA LYS A 161 -8.51 -18.30 -10.73
C LYS A 161 -7.60 -18.19 -11.96
N GLU A 162 -8.12 -17.72 -13.08
CA GLU A 162 -7.37 -17.54 -14.32
C GLU A 162 -6.25 -16.51 -14.19
N VAL A 163 -6.35 -15.57 -13.24
CA VAL A 163 -5.34 -14.53 -12.98
C VAL A 163 -4.10 -15.13 -12.34
N TRP A 164 -4.25 -16.11 -11.47
CA TRP A 164 -3.17 -16.76 -10.73
C TRP A 164 -3.00 -18.26 -11.04
N ALA A 165 -3.46 -18.67 -12.24
CA ALA A 165 -3.36 -20.07 -12.71
C ALA A 165 -1.91 -20.54 -12.85
N THR A 166 -0.98 -19.62 -13.17
CA THR A 166 0.46 -19.86 -13.20
C THR A 166 1.14 -18.82 -12.30
N GLN A 167 2.25 -18.21 -12.76
CA GLN A 167 2.88 -17.12 -12.02
C GLN A 167 2.13 -15.79 -12.24
N VAL A 168 2.18 -14.92 -11.24
CA VAL A 168 1.71 -13.53 -11.34
C VAL A 168 2.88 -12.61 -11.05
N GLY A 169 3.10 -11.64 -11.93
CA GLY A 169 4.09 -10.57 -11.74
C GLY A 169 3.41 -9.27 -11.33
N LEU A 170 4.15 -8.43 -10.64
CA LEU A 170 3.74 -7.06 -10.33
C LEU A 170 4.95 -6.14 -10.47
N PHE A 171 4.80 -5.07 -11.25
CA PHE A 171 5.73 -3.95 -11.27
C PHE A 171 5.11 -2.79 -10.51
N ASP A 172 5.84 -2.26 -9.53
CA ASP A 172 5.48 -1.06 -8.77
C ASP A 172 6.50 0.02 -9.08
N LEU A 173 6.05 1.11 -9.69
CA LEU A 173 6.86 2.28 -9.98
C LEU A 173 6.32 3.48 -9.20
N SER A 174 6.96 3.78 -8.10
CA SER A 174 6.57 4.84 -7.16
C SER A 174 7.72 5.82 -6.90
N ASP A 175 7.49 6.83 -6.10
CA ASP A 175 8.54 7.76 -5.64
C ASP A 175 9.61 7.05 -4.78
N GLU A 176 9.33 5.85 -4.27
CA GLU A 176 10.28 5.01 -3.53
C GLU A 176 11.20 4.18 -4.46
N GLY A 177 10.92 4.17 -5.76
CA GLY A 177 11.67 3.46 -6.78
C GLY A 177 10.85 2.47 -7.58
N LEU A 178 11.55 1.59 -8.27
CA LEU A 178 10.96 0.53 -9.09
C LEU A 178 11.16 -0.81 -8.38
N PHE A 179 10.04 -1.48 -8.05
CA PHE A 179 10.01 -2.78 -7.40
C PHE A 179 9.35 -3.82 -8.31
N TYR A 180 9.80 -5.05 -8.18
CA TYR A 180 9.19 -6.19 -8.81
C TYR A 180 8.79 -7.23 -7.79
N TYR A 181 7.56 -7.73 -7.90
CA TYR A 181 7.03 -8.81 -7.08
C TYR A 181 6.63 -9.98 -7.96
N GLU A 182 6.80 -11.17 -7.45
CA GLU A 182 6.42 -12.41 -8.12
C GLU A 182 5.67 -13.32 -7.15
N LEU A 183 4.59 -13.92 -7.63
CA LEU A 183 3.74 -14.82 -6.88
C LEU A 183 3.54 -16.12 -7.65
N LYS A 184 3.59 -17.25 -6.94
CA LYS A 184 3.26 -18.57 -7.47
C LYS A 184 2.35 -19.31 -6.50
N ALA A 185 1.16 -19.68 -6.96
CA ALA A 185 0.22 -20.52 -6.23
C ALA A 185 0.39 -21.99 -6.63
N GLN A 186 0.49 -22.87 -5.64
CA GLN A 186 0.64 -24.32 -5.86
C GLN A 186 -0.29 -25.10 -4.95
N ARG A 187 -0.81 -26.23 -5.43
CA ARG A 187 -1.59 -27.13 -4.58
C ARG A 187 -0.65 -27.92 -3.68
N GLY A 188 -0.75 -27.69 -2.38
CA GLY A 188 -0.06 -28.46 -1.36
C GLY A 188 -0.91 -29.66 -0.87
N ILE A 189 -0.36 -30.43 0.06
CA ILE A 189 -1.03 -31.61 0.64
C ILE A 189 -2.30 -31.22 1.42
N ARG A 190 -2.27 -30.09 2.14
CA ARG A 190 -3.37 -29.64 3.02
C ARG A 190 -4.11 -28.40 2.52
N GLY A 191 -3.90 -27.99 1.27
CA GLY A 191 -4.51 -26.80 0.72
C GLY A 191 -3.61 -26.11 -0.29
N MET A 192 -3.94 -24.89 -0.62
CA MET A 192 -3.14 -24.04 -1.52
C MET A 192 -1.96 -23.43 -0.75
N VAL A 193 -0.79 -23.43 -1.35
CA VAL A 193 0.41 -22.75 -0.86
C VAL A 193 0.77 -21.66 -1.86
N VAL A 194 0.89 -20.43 -1.39
CA VAL A 194 1.27 -19.26 -2.19
C VAL A 194 2.64 -18.79 -1.74
N GLN A 195 3.60 -18.87 -2.65
CA GLN A 195 4.92 -18.27 -2.47
C GLN A 195 4.96 -16.92 -3.17
N ALA A 196 5.45 -15.91 -2.48
CA ALA A 196 5.66 -14.58 -3.05
C ALA A 196 6.96 -13.97 -2.55
N GLU A 197 7.59 -13.18 -3.40
CA GLU A 197 8.78 -12.39 -3.09
C GLU A 197 8.67 -11.02 -3.72
N GLY A 198 9.21 -10.00 -3.04
CA GLY A 198 9.33 -8.64 -3.54
C GLY A 198 10.80 -8.19 -3.46
N ARG A 199 11.24 -7.42 -4.45
CA ARG A 199 12.61 -6.88 -4.47
C ARG A 199 12.70 -5.58 -5.26
N PRO A 200 13.59 -4.66 -4.89
CA PRO A 200 13.91 -3.53 -5.75
C PRO A 200 14.51 -4.04 -7.06
N MET A 201 14.24 -3.35 -8.14
CA MET A 201 14.89 -3.61 -9.40
C MET A 201 16.23 -2.86 -9.46
N GLU A 202 17.24 -3.53 -10.04
CA GLU A 202 18.58 -2.92 -10.24
C GLU A 202 18.51 -1.72 -11.18
N GLU A 203 17.59 -1.80 -12.16
CA GLU A 203 17.36 -0.77 -13.17
C GLU A 203 16.42 0.35 -12.66
N SER A 204 16.49 0.74 -11.41
CA SER A 204 15.64 1.80 -10.87
C SER A 204 15.98 3.17 -11.47
N PHE A 205 14.97 4.02 -11.59
CA PHE A 205 15.10 5.41 -12.03
C PHE A 205 14.10 6.30 -11.25
N ASN A 206 14.40 7.60 -11.17
CA ASN A 206 13.51 8.56 -10.55
C ASN A 206 12.36 8.92 -11.52
N LEU A 207 11.15 9.09 -10.99
CA LEU A 207 9.96 9.48 -11.74
C LEU A 207 10.13 10.83 -12.48
N ASP A 208 10.97 11.73 -11.98
CA ASP A 208 11.23 13.04 -12.59
C ASP A 208 11.73 12.92 -14.05
N ILE A 209 12.38 11.81 -14.41
CA ILE A 209 12.82 11.60 -15.80
C ILE A 209 11.67 11.48 -16.79
N LEU A 210 10.48 11.14 -16.32
CA LEU A 210 9.27 11.01 -17.14
C LEU A 210 8.69 12.36 -17.58
N GLU A 211 9.13 13.46 -16.97
CA GLU A 211 8.67 14.82 -17.30
C GLU A 211 9.14 15.27 -18.70
N ASN A 212 10.16 14.64 -19.25
CA ASN A 212 10.62 14.94 -20.60
C ASN A 212 10.63 13.70 -21.53
N ALA A 213 10.41 13.93 -22.82
CA ALA A 213 10.27 12.85 -23.81
C ALA A 213 11.53 11.98 -23.96
N SER A 214 12.72 12.52 -23.70
CA SER A 214 13.98 11.76 -23.78
C SER A 214 14.12 10.81 -22.59
N GLY A 215 13.87 11.31 -21.38
CA GLY A 215 13.87 10.50 -20.17
C GLY A 215 12.78 9.42 -20.19
N ALA A 216 11.58 9.75 -20.65
CA ALA A 216 10.49 8.79 -20.83
C ALA A 216 10.88 7.64 -21.77
N ARG A 217 11.53 7.92 -22.93
CA ARG A 217 12.04 6.88 -23.84
C ARG A 217 13.15 6.03 -23.20
N MET A 218 14.00 6.65 -22.37
CA MET A 218 15.03 5.91 -21.63
C MET A 218 14.39 4.99 -20.59
N ALA A 219 13.43 5.47 -19.80
CA ALA A 219 12.69 4.70 -18.82
C ALA A 219 11.95 3.50 -19.45
N ASP A 220 11.31 3.70 -20.61
CA ASP A 220 10.64 2.62 -21.37
C ASP A 220 11.62 1.51 -21.77
N ARG A 221 12.83 1.86 -22.24
CA ARG A 221 13.88 0.88 -22.56
C ARG A 221 14.37 0.14 -21.32
N ILE A 222 14.57 0.85 -20.21
CA ILE A 222 14.97 0.27 -18.92
C ILE A 222 13.94 -0.76 -18.46
N LEU A 223 12.66 -0.40 -18.52
CA LEU A 223 11.57 -1.33 -18.17
C LEU A 223 11.51 -2.54 -19.09
N CYS A 224 11.69 -2.36 -20.41
CA CYS A 224 11.73 -3.48 -21.33
C CYS A 224 12.87 -4.45 -20.99
N SER A 225 14.09 -3.94 -20.78
CA SER A 225 15.25 -4.77 -20.45
C SER A 225 15.06 -5.52 -19.11
N GLY A 226 14.62 -4.81 -18.05
CA GLY A 226 14.33 -5.42 -16.77
C GLY A 226 13.20 -6.44 -16.85
N GLY A 227 12.13 -6.10 -17.58
CA GLY A 227 10.99 -7.00 -17.81
C GLY A 227 11.37 -8.26 -18.56
N GLU A 228 12.19 -8.16 -19.61
CA GLU A 228 12.71 -9.32 -20.33
C GLU A 228 13.49 -10.24 -19.40
N ARG A 229 14.42 -9.71 -18.62
CA ARG A 229 15.23 -10.47 -17.67
C ARG A 229 14.37 -11.19 -16.61
N LEU A 230 13.37 -10.52 -16.06
CA LEU A 230 12.53 -11.05 -14.98
C LEU A 230 11.48 -12.07 -15.45
N LEU A 231 10.89 -11.82 -16.62
CA LEU A 231 9.78 -12.63 -17.15
C LEU A 231 10.21 -13.69 -18.16
N GLN A 232 11.50 -13.73 -18.53
CA GLN A 232 12.03 -14.69 -19.49
C GLN A 232 11.96 -16.13 -18.94
N LYS A 233 11.62 -17.09 -19.82
CA LYS A 233 11.54 -18.53 -19.49
C LYS A 233 10.55 -18.90 -18.39
N LYS A 234 9.65 -17.99 -18.01
CA LYS A 234 8.59 -18.22 -17.02
C LYS A 234 7.21 -18.03 -17.65
N LEU A 235 6.21 -18.75 -17.15
CA LEU A 235 4.83 -18.63 -17.60
C LEU A 235 4.05 -17.78 -16.59
N PHE A 236 3.63 -16.60 -17.04
CA PHE A 236 2.80 -15.70 -16.27
C PHE A 236 1.37 -15.67 -16.82
N SER A 237 0.39 -15.92 -15.98
CA SER A 237 -1.03 -15.75 -16.30
C SER A 237 -1.42 -14.28 -16.31
N ALA A 238 -0.82 -13.47 -15.43
CA ALA A 238 -1.08 -12.05 -15.33
C ALA A 238 0.17 -11.27 -14.90
N VAL A 239 0.20 -9.99 -15.28
CA VAL A 239 1.13 -8.99 -14.76
C VAL A 239 0.32 -7.77 -14.33
N PHE A 240 0.53 -7.31 -13.11
CA PHE A 240 -0.03 -6.08 -12.58
C PHE A 240 0.96 -4.93 -12.69
N LEU A 241 0.43 -3.73 -12.85
CA LEU A 241 1.17 -2.47 -12.83
C LEU A 241 0.55 -1.58 -11.76
N THR A 242 1.36 -1.11 -10.82
CA THR A 242 0.93 -0.22 -9.74
C THR A 242 1.93 0.91 -9.52
N GLY A 243 1.56 1.88 -8.71
CA GLY A 243 2.39 3.05 -8.41
C GLY A 243 2.13 4.22 -9.36
N LYS A 244 2.53 5.40 -8.91
CA LYS A 244 2.31 6.69 -9.60
C LYS A 244 2.85 6.71 -11.04
N GLY A 245 3.99 6.04 -11.27
CA GLY A 245 4.61 6.00 -12.60
C GLY A 245 3.79 5.23 -13.64
N PHE A 246 2.90 4.34 -13.22
CA PHE A 246 2.03 3.58 -14.10
C PHE A 246 0.58 4.10 -14.18
N GLU A 247 0.23 5.19 -13.51
CA GLU A 247 -1.10 5.80 -13.65
C GLU A 247 -1.39 6.26 -15.08
N LYS A 248 -0.34 6.68 -15.80
CA LYS A 248 -0.38 6.99 -17.23
C LYS A 248 0.70 6.20 -17.94
N LEU A 249 0.32 5.33 -18.87
CA LEU A 249 1.22 4.41 -19.56
C LEU A 249 1.64 4.88 -20.97
N ASP A 250 1.29 6.08 -21.35
CA ASP A 250 1.57 6.60 -22.71
C ASP A 250 3.08 6.69 -23.01
N TRP A 251 3.88 6.91 -21.99
CA TRP A 251 5.32 6.98 -22.08
C TRP A 251 6.01 5.60 -22.21
N ALA A 252 5.36 4.51 -21.77
CA ALA A 252 5.91 3.14 -21.71
C ALA A 252 5.35 2.24 -22.83
N GLU A 253 5.33 2.73 -24.07
CA GLU A 253 4.68 2.03 -25.20
C GLU A 253 5.33 0.68 -25.51
N ASN A 254 6.67 0.60 -25.55
CA ASN A 254 7.38 -0.63 -25.86
C ASN A 254 7.23 -1.65 -24.74
N PHE A 255 7.35 -1.22 -23.48
CA PHE A 255 7.13 -2.08 -22.32
C PHE A 255 5.70 -2.63 -22.29
N ARG A 256 4.70 -1.79 -22.56
CA ARG A 256 3.30 -2.24 -22.68
C ARG A 256 3.13 -3.27 -23.79
N LYS A 257 3.67 -3.04 -24.98
CA LYS A 257 3.64 -3.99 -26.10
C LYS A 257 4.31 -5.32 -25.72
N PHE A 258 5.47 -5.26 -25.08
CA PHE A 258 6.19 -6.43 -24.59
C PHE A 258 5.35 -7.24 -23.60
N LEU A 259 4.76 -6.60 -22.59
CA LEU A 259 3.93 -7.28 -21.61
C LEU A 259 2.67 -7.91 -22.24
N CYS A 260 1.92 -7.14 -23.02
CA CYS A 260 0.65 -7.56 -23.61
C CYS A 260 0.78 -8.62 -24.68
N SER A 261 1.98 -8.83 -25.26
CA SER A 261 2.19 -9.82 -26.32
C SER A 261 1.92 -11.27 -25.90
N LYS A 262 2.07 -11.58 -24.61
CA LYS A 262 1.98 -12.97 -24.09
C LYS A 262 1.24 -13.11 -22.77
N ARG A 263 0.73 -12.02 -22.17
CA ARG A 263 0.21 -12.01 -20.81
C ARG A 263 -1.00 -11.09 -20.71
N LYS A 264 -1.87 -11.35 -19.76
CA LYS A 264 -2.90 -10.38 -19.34
C LYS A 264 -2.22 -9.32 -18.47
N VAL A 265 -2.46 -8.06 -18.77
CA VAL A 265 -1.88 -6.91 -18.05
C VAL A 265 -2.98 -6.09 -17.43
N TYR A 266 -2.85 -5.79 -16.16
CA TYR A 266 -3.83 -5.02 -15.38
C TYR A 266 -3.14 -3.84 -14.71
N GLY A 267 -3.74 -2.64 -14.82
CA GLY A 267 -3.36 -1.48 -14.00
C GLY A 267 -4.25 -1.45 -12.74
N GLU A 268 -3.63 -1.33 -11.58
CA GLU A 268 -4.33 -1.18 -10.30
C GLU A 268 -3.54 -0.27 -9.37
N SER A 269 -4.00 0.97 -9.25
CA SER A 269 -3.29 1.99 -8.46
C SER A 269 -3.39 1.76 -6.96
N GLU A 270 -4.47 1.14 -6.48
CA GLU A 270 -4.74 0.89 -5.06
C GLU A 270 -4.42 -0.55 -4.62
N LEU A 271 -3.60 -1.29 -5.39
CA LEU A 271 -3.36 -2.72 -5.21
C LEU A 271 -3.02 -3.10 -3.77
N PHE A 272 -2.07 -2.41 -3.14
CA PHE A 272 -1.63 -2.74 -1.79
C PHE A 272 -2.67 -2.38 -0.73
N ALA A 273 -3.38 -1.25 -0.88
CA ALA A 273 -4.47 -0.89 0.03
C ALA A 273 -5.66 -1.87 -0.08
N ARG A 274 -6.03 -2.27 -1.30
CA ARG A 274 -7.06 -3.29 -1.52
C ARG A 274 -6.62 -4.65 -0.98
N GLY A 275 -5.38 -5.04 -1.22
CA GLY A 275 -4.79 -6.26 -0.65
C GLY A 275 -4.82 -6.27 0.87
N ALA A 276 -4.51 -5.14 1.50
CA ALA A 276 -4.61 -4.97 2.94
C ALA A 276 -6.08 -5.08 3.44
N ALA A 277 -7.04 -4.53 2.70
CA ALA A 277 -8.45 -4.68 3.03
C ALA A 277 -8.92 -6.15 2.94
N TYR A 278 -8.48 -6.89 1.92
CA TYR A 278 -8.74 -8.33 1.82
C TYR A 278 -8.10 -9.12 2.95
N TYR A 279 -6.86 -8.78 3.32
CA TYR A 279 -6.19 -9.37 4.48
C TYR A 279 -7.00 -9.16 5.76
N ALA A 280 -7.38 -7.92 6.04
CA ALA A 280 -8.17 -7.56 7.22
C ALA A 280 -9.52 -8.28 7.26
N ALA A 281 -10.18 -8.46 6.12
CA ALA A 281 -11.45 -9.14 6.01
C ALA A 281 -11.39 -10.62 6.39
N ASP A 282 -10.26 -11.29 6.13
CA ASP A 282 -10.06 -12.71 6.48
C ASP A 282 -10.15 -12.95 8.00
N PHE A 283 -9.80 -11.95 8.83
CA PHE A 283 -9.95 -12.05 10.30
C PHE A 283 -11.38 -11.88 10.78
N LYS A 284 -12.23 -11.18 10.04
CA LYS A 284 -13.65 -11.01 10.37
C LYS A 284 -14.50 -12.15 9.80
N ARG A 285 -14.20 -12.58 8.58
CA ARG A 285 -14.87 -13.65 7.85
C ARG A 285 -13.88 -14.26 6.88
N PRO A 286 -13.33 -15.47 7.11
CA PRO A 286 -12.47 -16.13 6.13
C PRO A 286 -13.19 -16.23 4.79
N LYS A 287 -12.87 -15.33 3.86
CA LYS A 287 -13.59 -15.17 2.59
C LYS A 287 -12.67 -15.23 1.38
N THR A 288 -11.41 -15.60 1.55
CA THR A 288 -10.64 -15.97 0.39
C THR A 288 -11.38 -17.09 -0.32
N ALA A 289 -11.70 -16.86 -1.58
CA ALA A 289 -12.37 -17.89 -2.41
C ALA A 289 -11.60 -19.22 -2.39
N TYR A 290 -10.33 -19.17 -1.96
CA TYR A 290 -9.43 -20.30 -1.84
C TYR A 290 -8.57 -20.13 -0.58
N PRO A 291 -8.80 -20.92 0.47
CA PRO A 291 -7.94 -20.93 1.64
C PRO A 291 -6.51 -21.29 1.24
N PHE A 292 -5.56 -20.46 1.59
CA PHE A 292 -4.16 -20.64 1.25
C PHE A 292 -3.23 -20.35 2.42
N ALA A 293 -2.07 -20.99 2.44
CA ALA A 293 -0.97 -20.65 3.30
C ALA A 293 0.01 -19.75 2.52
N CYS A 294 0.30 -18.56 3.04
CA CYS A 294 1.26 -17.63 2.44
C CYS A 294 2.67 -17.89 2.96
N ILE A 295 3.63 -17.94 2.03
CA ILE A 295 5.06 -17.96 2.31
C ILE A 295 5.67 -16.74 1.62
N CYS A 296 5.95 -15.69 2.39
CA CYS A 296 6.54 -14.46 1.87
C CYS A 296 7.43 -13.81 2.92
N GLU A 297 8.02 -12.68 2.57
CA GLU A 297 8.80 -11.85 3.48
C GLU A 297 7.97 -11.50 4.72
N GLY A 298 8.59 -11.55 5.90
CA GLY A 298 7.90 -11.33 7.18
C GLY A 298 7.15 -12.54 7.74
N ARG A 299 7.05 -13.66 7.01
CA ARG A 299 6.45 -14.91 7.47
C ARG A 299 7.51 -16.00 7.69
N LEU A 300 7.46 -16.66 8.84
CA LEU A 300 8.32 -17.81 9.10
C LEU A 300 7.90 -19.00 8.23
N LYS A 301 8.88 -19.64 7.59
CA LYS A 301 8.68 -20.86 6.80
C LYS A 301 8.49 -22.10 7.66
N ALA A 302 8.75 -22.02 8.97
CA ALA A 302 8.65 -23.12 9.91
C ALA A 302 7.93 -22.69 11.19
N THR A 303 7.24 -23.62 11.85
CA THR A 303 6.70 -23.40 13.19
C THR A 303 7.84 -23.40 14.20
N VAL A 304 8.01 -22.30 14.91
CA VAL A 304 8.95 -22.21 16.03
C VAL A 304 8.16 -22.47 17.30
N ALA A 305 8.43 -23.60 17.96
CA ALA A 305 7.93 -23.85 19.30
C ALA A 305 8.83 -23.09 20.28
N MET A 306 8.27 -22.13 21.02
CA MET A 306 8.95 -21.53 22.16
C MET A 306 8.66 -22.40 23.39
N ALA A 307 9.70 -22.91 24.03
CA ALA A 307 9.63 -23.65 25.28
C ALA A 307 9.46 -22.70 26.46
#